data_4d1aee013c84eba5ff5a912db6d044bb
#
_entry.id   4d1aee013c84eba5ff5a912db6d044bb
#
_cell.length_a   1.000
_cell.length_b   1.000
_cell.length_c   1.000
_cell.angle_alpha   90.00
_cell.angle_beta   90.00
_cell.angle_gamma   90.00
#
_symmetry.space_group_name_H-M   'P 1'
#
loop_
_entity.id
_entity.type
_entity.pdbx_description
1 polymer ?
#
loop_
_entity_poly.entity_id
_entity_poly.type
_entity_poly.pdbx_seq_one_letter_code
_entity_poly.pdbx_strand_id
1 'polypeptide(L)'
;MKTKVIVCTEYSEQARAELLTRFGDRFDITFAEHASTLGDAEICIGEPPLALVQQAEKLRWVQMTWAGTDIYTRRTGFPERVTLTNASGAFGRTISEYVLGGILTMYRNFPAYREQQKQAVWRTVGAERTLYGRTVLILGTGDLGSNVAKRLRGFGTVNIGVRRAAGETLPYFDEVR
;
A
#
# COMPACT_ATOMS: atom_id res chain seq x y z
N MET A 1 -22.98 -19.88 17.03
CA MET A 1 -22.27 -20.30 15.80
C MET A 1 -21.21 -19.25 15.47
N LYS A 2 -19.96 -19.63 15.20
CA LYS A 2 -18.91 -18.65 14.85
C LYS A 2 -19.12 -18.16 13.41
N THR A 3 -18.82 -16.88 13.14
CA THR A 3 -18.79 -16.32 11.78
C THR A 3 -17.67 -16.99 10.99
N LYS A 4 -17.95 -17.47 9.79
CA LYS A 4 -16.98 -18.16 8.93
C LYS A 4 -16.16 -17.18 8.12
N VAL A 5 -14.86 -17.26 8.24
CA VAL A 5 -13.88 -16.42 7.56
C VAL A 5 -13.00 -17.29 6.67
N ILE A 6 -12.88 -16.92 5.40
CA ILE A 6 -11.92 -17.52 4.48
C ILE A 6 -10.81 -16.51 4.16
N VAL A 7 -9.57 -16.95 4.26
CA VAL A 7 -8.38 -16.14 3.95
C VAL A 7 -7.77 -16.65 2.65
N CYS A 8 -7.94 -15.84 1.58
CA CYS A 8 -7.54 -16.14 0.21
C CYS A 8 -6.23 -15.42 -0.18
N THR A 9 -5.33 -15.25 0.76
CA THR A 9 -4.01 -14.66 0.54
C THR A 9 -2.96 -15.41 1.33
N GLU A 10 -1.71 -15.33 0.90
CA GLU A 10 -0.60 -15.98 1.55
C GLU A 10 -0.25 -15.29 2.88
N TYR A 11 -0.16 -16.06 3.93
CA TYR A 11 0.36 -15.63 5.23
C TYR A 11 1.43 -16.60 5.71
N SER A 12 2.48 -16.08 6.34
CA SER A 12 3.45 -16.92 7.05
C SER A 12 2.77 -17.76 8.15
N GLU A 13 3.35 -18.88 8.51
CA GLU A 13 2.84 -19.74 9.61
C GLU A 13 2.69 -18.95 10.91
N GLN A 14 3.65 -18.04 11.21
CA GLN A 14 3.58 -17.18 12.38
C GLN A 14 2.36 -16.24 12.34
N ALA A 15 2.08 -15.61 11.19
CA ALA A 15 0.93 -14.72 11.04
C ALA A 15 -0.39 -15.49 11.12
N ARG A 16 -0.46 -16.72 10.58
CA ARG A 16 -1.63 -17.62 10.73
C ARG A 16 -1.87 -17.97 12.19
N ALA A 17 -0.82 -18.36 12.91
CA ALA A 17 -0.91 -18.68 14.34
C ALA A 17 -1.37 -17.48 15.17
N GLU A 18 -0.86 -16.28 14.85
CA GLU A 18 -1.29 -15.04 15.53
C GLU A 18 -2.76 -14.74 15.27
N LEU A 19 -3.24 -14.87 14.03
CA LEU A 19 -4.65 -14.68 13.68
C LEU A 19 -5.55 -15.65 14.44
N LEU A 20 -5.19 -16.93 14.50
CA LEU A 20 -5.95 -17.95 15.22
C LEU A 20 -5.96 -17.70 16.73
N THR A 21 -4.82 -17.30 17.30
CA THR A 21 -4.72 -16.98 18.73
C THR A 21 -5.58 -15.77 19.12
N ARG A 22 -5.60 -14.74 18.28
CA ARG A 22 -6.31 -13.50 18.59
C ARG A 22 -7.80 -13.55 18.28
N PHE A 23 -8.20 -14.34 17.28
CA PHE A 23 -9.55 -14.28 16.73
C PHE A 23 -10.28 -15.64 16.65
N GLY A 24 -9.56 -16.76 16.82
CA GLY A 24 -10.13 -18.10 16.68
C GLY A 24 -11.26 -18.41 17.65
N ASP A 25 -11.37 -17.73 18.79
CA ASP A 25 -12.50 -17.85 19.71
C ASP A 25 -13.80 -17.29 19.13
N ARG A 26 -13.71 -16.25 18.29
CA ARG A 26 -14.85 -15.51 17.74
C ARG A 26 -15.20 -15.94 16.32
N PHE A 27 -14.21 -16.35 15.55
CA PHE A 27 -14.32 -16.67 14.13
C PHE A 27 -13.88 -18.11 13.84
N ASP A 28 -14.52 -18.72 12.85
CA ASP A 28 -14.09 -19.97 12.23
C ASP A 28 -13.25 -19.63 10.99
N ILE A 29 -11.93 -19.69 11.13
CA ILE A 29 -10.98 -19.16 10.12
C ILE A 29 -10.39 -20.31 9.34
N THR A 30 -10.58 -20.28 8.02
CA THR A 30 -9.98 -21.21 7.06
C THR A 30 -8.99 -20.47 6.16
N PHE A 31 -7.79 -21.02 5.95
CA PHE A 31 -6.79 -20.50 5.03
C PHE A 31 -6.84 -21.27 3.72
N ALA A 32 -7.07 -20.58 2.60
CA ALA A 32 -7.21 -21.16 1.27
C ALA A 32 -6.68 -20.19 0.20
N GLU A 33 -5.36 -20.12 0.04
CA GLU A 33 -4.67 -19.19 -0.87
C GLU A 33 -5.17 -19.28 -2.32
N HIS A 34 -5.48 -20.47 -2.79
CA HIS A 34 -5.99 -20.76 -4.14
C HIS A 34 -7.38 -21.35 -4.06
N ALA A 35 -8.30 -20.69 -3.35
CA ALA A 35 -9.66 -21.17 -3.22
C ALA A 35 -10.33 -21.29 -4.59
N SER A 36 -10.90 -22.45 -4.87
CA SER A 36 -11.78 -22.68 -6.03
C SER A 36 -13.24 -22.35 -5.72
N THR A 37 -13.57 -22.15 -4.44
CA THR A 37 -14.88 -21.73 -3.95
C THR A 37 -14.72 -20.98 -2.62
N LEU A 38 -15.62 -20.07 -2.31
CA LEU A 38 -15.71 -19.44 -0.99
C LEU A 38 -16.68 -20.18 -0.06
N GLY A 39 -17.36 -21.21 -0.57
CA GLY A 39 -18.29 -22.05 0.21
C GLY A 39 -19.36 -21.23 0.91
N ASP A 40 -19.49 -21.45 2.21
CA ASP A 40 -20.43 -20.74 3.09
C ASP A 40 -19.75 -19.67 3.97
N ALA A 41 -18.59 -19.15 3.53
CA ALA A 41 -17.91 -18.06 4.22
C ALA A 41 -18.75 -16.78 4.19
N GLU A 42 -18.77 -16.10 5.33
CA GLU A 42 -19.44 -14.80 5.48
C GLU A 42 -18.47 -13.63 5.26
N ILE A 43 -17.19 -13.86 5.51
CA ILE A 43 -16.11 -12.88 5.36
C ILE A 43 -14.99 -13.51 4.53
N CYS A 44 -14.49 -12.76 3.56
CA CYS A 44 -13.28 -13.11 2.80
C CYS A 44 -12.19 -12.08 3.03
N ILE A 45 -10.98 -12.53 3.35
CA ILE A 45 -9.78 -11.69 3.41
C ILE A 45 -8.89 -12.08 2.22
N GLY A 46 -8.57 -11.12 1.39
CA GLY A 46 -7.82 -11.30 0.15
C GLY A 46 -8.57 -10.87 -1.10
N GLU A 47 -8.06 -11.27 -2.26
CA GLU A 47 -8.56 -10.83 -3.57
C GLU A 47 -9.06 -12.03 -4.42
N PRO A 48 -10.12 -12.73 -3.99
CA PRO A 48 -10.67 -13.83 -4.78
C PRO A 48 -11.19 -13.34 -6.14
N PRO A 49 -11.20 -14.19 -7.18
CA PRO A 49 -11.83 -13.86 -8.45
C PRO A 49 -13.28 -13.40 -8.26
N LEU A 50 -13.70 -12.36 -9.02
CA LEU A 50 -15.05 -11.81 -8.93
C LEU A 50 -16.15 -12.88 -9.07
N ALA A 51 -15.94 -13.89 -9.93
CA ALA A 51 -16.88 -14.98 -10.09
C ALA A 51 -17.15 -15.76 -8.79
N LEU A 52 -16.12 -15.96 -7.96
CA LEU A 52 -16.30 -16.61 -6.65
C LEU A 52 -17.06 -15.73 -5.67
N VAL A 53 -16.81 -14.41 -5.70
CA VAL A 53 -17.57 -13.44 -4.89
C VAL A 53 -19.05 -13.44 -5.27
N GLN A 54 -19.35 -13.52 -6.58
CA GLN A 54 -20.73 -13.56 -7.08
C GLN A 54 -21.48 -14.83 -6.67
N GLN A 55 -20.79 -15.98 -6.67
CA GLN A 55 -21.34 -17.29 -6.32
C GLN A 55 -21.52 -17.50 -4.80
N ALA A 56 -20.80 -16.77 -3.97
CA ALA A 56 -20.82 -16.94 -2.53
C ALA A 56 -22.05 -16.27 -1.89
N GLU A 57 -23.14 -17.00 -1.77
CA GLU A 57 -24.44 -16.47 -1.30
C GLU A 57 -24.41 -15.90 0.12
N LYS A 58 -23.62 -16.51 1.02
CA LYS A 58 -23.49 -16.06 2.42
C LYS A 58 -22.45 -14.97 2.64
N LEU A 59 -21.67 -14.65 1.60
CA LEU A 59 -20.63 -13.64 1.71
C LEU A 59 -21.24 -12.24 1.86
N ARG A 60 -20.81 -11.53 2.89
CA ARG A 60 -21.26 -10.17 3.21
C ARG A 60 -20.13 -9.15 3.32
N TRP A 61 -18.86 -9.61 3.40
CA TRP A 61 -17.72 -8.71 3.50
C TRP A 61 -16.48 -9.30 2.81
N VAL A 62 -15.86 -8.49 1.96
CA VAL A 62 -14.53 -8.73 1.40
C VAL A 62 -13.58 -7.65 1.92
N GLN A 63 -12.55 -8.06 2.66
CA GLN A 63 -11.44 -7.22 3.06
C GLN A 63 -10.26 -7.48 2.12
N MET A 64 -9.93 -6.52 1.29
CA MET A 64 -8.74 -6.59 0.44
C MET A 64 -7.47 -6.34 1.25
N THR A 65 -6.39 -7.00 0.86
CA THR A 65 -5.04 -6.77 1.41
C THR A 65 -4.30 -5.66 0.68
N TRP A 66 -4.81 -5.21 -0.45
CA TRP A 66 -4.29 -4.09 -1.25
C TRP A 66 -5.10 -2.81 -1.04
N ALA A 67 -4.47 -1.67 -1.36
CA ALA A 67 -5.17 -0.39 -1.36
C ALA A 67 -5.97 -0.14 -2.65
N GLY A 68 -5.51 -0.67 -3.78
CA GLY A 68 -6.20 -0.54 -5.07
C GLY A 68 -7.41 -1.47 -5.15
N THR A 69 -8.58 -0.93 -5.55
CA THR A 69 -9.84 -1.68 -5.65
C THR A 69 -10.24 -2.01 -7.09
N ASP A 70 -9.42 -1.65 -8.06
CA ASP A 70 -9.71 -1.69 -9.50
C ASP A 70 -10.18 -3.05 -10.01
N ILE A 71 -9.69 -4.14 -9.42
CA ILE A 71 -10.08 -5.50 -9.80
C ILE A 71 -11.58 -5.77 -9.62
N TYR A 72 -12.23 -5.02 -8.72
CA TYR A 72 -13.67 -5.13 -8.46
C TYR A 72 -14.44 -3.90 -8.94
N THR A 73 -13.93 -2.68 -8.72
CA THR A 73 -14.66 -1.44 -8.98
C THR A 73 -14.70 -1.04 -10.44
N ARG A 74 -13.76 -1.49 -11.28
CA ARG A 74 -13.77 -1.27 -12.73
C ARG A 74 -14.61 -2.29 -13.48
N ARG A 75 -15.09 -3.33 -12.81
CA ARG A 75 -15.91 -4.38 -13.40
C ARG A 75 -17.35 -4.23 -12.94
N THR A 76 -18.29 -4.47 -13.86
CA THR A 76 -19.71 -4.60 -13.50
C THR A 76 -19.93 -5.94 -12.80
N GLY A 77 -20.86 -5.97 -11.84
CA GLY A 77 -21.34 -7.21 -11.22
C GLY A 77 -20.71 -7.55 -9.86
N PHE A 78 -20.02 -6.63 -9.20
CA PHE A 78 -19.72 -6.81 -7.77
C PHE A 78 -21.05 -6.80 -7.00
N PRO A 79 -21.34 -7.81 -6.16
CA PRO A 79 -22.64 -7.93 -5.51
C PRO A 79 -22.89 -6.80 -4.51
N GLU A 80 -24.00 -6.08 -4.64
CA GLU A 80 -24.38 -4.97 -3.74
C GLU A 80 -24.51 -5.39 -2.27
N ARG A 81 -24.86 -6.66 -2.02
CA ARG A 81 -24.96 -7.23 -0.66
C ARG A 81 -23.63 -7.36 0.04
N VAL A 82 -22.50 -7.26 -0.68
CA VAL A 82 -21.17 -7.49 -0.13
C VAL A 82 -20.47 -6.16 0.11
N THR A 83 -20.09 -5.90 1.33
CA THR A 83 -19.25 -4.75 1.68
C THR A 83 -17.82 -5.00 1.20
N LEU A 84 -17.27 -4.07 0.44
CA LEU A 84 -15.87 -4.09 0.01
C LEU A 84 -15.07 -3.07 0.82
N THR A 85 -13.99 -3.52 1.46
CA THR A 85 -13.02 -2.66 2.14
C THR A 85 -11.61 -3.00 1.65
N ASN A 86 -10.69 -2.05 1.79
CA ASN A 86 -9.32 -2.20 1.31
C ASN A 86 -8.30 -1.85 2.41
N ALA A 87 -7.00 -1.98 2.09
CA ALA A 87 -5.91 -1.68 3.00
C ALA A 87 -5.37 -0.24 2.82
N SER A 88 -6.24 0.74 2.55
CA SER A 88 -5.84 2.15 2.51
C SER A 88 -5.25 2.57 3.85
N GLY A 89 -4.11 3.29 3.81
CA GLY A 89 -3.38 3.72 5.00
C GLY A 89 -2.30 2.74 5.48
N ALA A 90 -2.28 1.49 5.01
CA ALA A 90 -1.31 0.49 5.44
C ALA A 90 0.09 0.70 4.85
N PHE A 91 0.19 1.29 3.66
CA PHE A 91 1.43 1.33 2.86
C PHE A 91 2.19 2.65 2.93
N GLY A 92 1.59 3.70 3.49
CA GLY A 92 2.13 5.06 3.46
C GLY A 92 3.56 5.16 4.00
N ARG A 93 3.87 4.46 5.10
CA ARG A 93 5.21 4.42 5.68
C ARG A 93 6.21 3.77 4.75
N THR A 94 6.00 2.52 4.40
CA THR A 94 6.94 1.70 3.63
C THR A 94 7.21 2.29 2.26
N ILE A 95 6.16 2.68 1.53
CA ILE A 95 6.32 3.26 0.19
C ILE A 95 7.03 4.61 0.24
N SER A 96 6.74 5.46 1.22
CA SER A 96 7.43 6.75 1.32
C SER A 96 8.92 6.61 1.65
N GLU A 97 9.32 5.62 2.43
CA GLU A 97 10.73 5.28 2.66
C GLU A 97 11.42 4.80 1.38
N TYR A 98 10.74 3.94 0.61
CA TYR A 98 11.22 3.51 -0.69
C TYR A 98 11.42 4.68 -1.67
N VAL A 99 10.46 5.62 -1.75
CA VAL A 99 10.55 6.83 -2.58
C VAL A 99 11.76 7.67 -2.19
N LEU A 100 11.97 7.90 -0.90
CA LEU A 100 13.15 8.64 -0.43
C LEU A 100 14.46 7.93 -0.75
N GLY A 101 14.51 6.62 -0.56
CA GLY A 101 15.66 5.80 -0.95
C GLY A 101 15.99 5.94 -2.43
N GLY A 102 14.96 5.92 -3.30
CA GLY A 102 15.11 6.16 -4.73
C GLY A 102 15.64 7.55 -5.07
N ILE A 103 15.07 8.60 -4.47
CA ILE A 103 15.51 9.99 -4.66
C ILE A 103 16.97 10.15 -4.23
N LEU A 104 17.35 9.67 -3.05
CA LEU A 104 18.73 9.77 -2.55
C LEU A 104 19.70 8.97 -3.41
N THR A 105 19.31 7.79 -3.87
CA THR A 105 20.09 6.96 -4.79
C THR A 105 20.45 7.72 -6.07
N MET A 106 19.48 8.44 -6.65
CA MET A 106 19.68 9.26 -7.85
C MET A 106 20.51 10.51 -7.55
N TYR A 107 20.21 11.22 -6.47
CA TYR A 107 20.89 12.48 -6.11
C TYR A 107 22.35 12.27 -5.75
N ARG A 108 22.68 11.11 -5.16
CA ARG A 108 24.05 10.76 -4.73
C ARG A 108 24.79 9.88 -5.75
N ASN A 109 24.23 9.68 -6.93
CA ASN A 109 24.86 8.89 -8.02
C ASN A 109 25.28 7.46 -7.58
N PHE A 110 24.56 6.82 -6.65
CA PHE A 110 24.94 5.51 -6.12
C PHE A 110 25.13 4.43 -7.18
N PRO A 111 24.33 4.34 -8.26
CA PRO A 111 24.56 3.35 -9.31
C PRO A 111 25.93 3.52 -10.00
N ALA A 112 26.29 4.77 -10.30
CA ALA A 112 27.59 5.05 -10.97
C ALA A 112 28.78 4.77 -10.04
N TYR A 113 28.67 5.12 -8.76
CA TYR A 113 29.71 4.79 -7.77
C TYR A 113 29.82 3.28 -7.57
N ARG A 114 28.71 2.54 -7.58
CA ARG A 114 28.74 1.07 -7.51
C ARG A 114 29.52 0.44 -8.67
N GLU A 115 29.32 0.95 -9.90
CA GLU A 115 30.07 0.45 -11.06
C GLU A 115 31.56 0.78 -10.97
N GLN A 116 31.91 1.98 -10.51
CA GLN A 116 33.30 2.35 -10.25
C GLN A 116 33.95 1.47 -9.16
N GLN A 117 33.21 1.17 -8.10
CA GLN A 117 33.69 0.30 -7.02
C GLN A 117 34.07 -1.10 -7.52
N LYS A 118 33.28 -1.67 -8.44
CA LYS A 118 33.60 -2.97 -9.06
C LYS A 118 34.91 -2.95 -9.83
N GLN A 119 35.30 -1.78 -10.34
CA GLN A 119 36.53 -1.56 -11.11
C GLN A 119 37.69 -1.00 -10.28
N ALA A 120 37.50 -0.91 -8.94
CA ALA A 120 38.44 -0.26 -8.02
C ALA A 120 38.82 1.18 -8.43
N VAL A 121 37.89 1.91 -9.09
CA VAL A 121 38.09 3.30 -9.53
C VAL A 121 37.56 4.26 -8.46
N TRP A 122 38.43 5.16 -8.00
CA TRP A 122 38.09 6.27 -7.10
C TRP A 122 38.05 7.58 -7.89
N ARG A 123 36.85 8.00 -8.28
CA ARG A 123 36.65 9.24 -9.06
C ARG A 123 35.28 9.84 -8.77
N THR A 124 35.20 11.17 -8.65
CA THR A 124 33.94 11.90 -8.47
C THR A 124 33.01 11.72 -9.67
N VAL A 125 31.73 11.50 -9.44
CA VAL A 125 30.69 11.38 -10.46
C VAL A 125 29.79 12.62 -10.40
N GLY A 126 30.00 13.55 -11.33
CA GLY A 126 29.18 14.75 -11.46
C GLY A 126 29.24 15.67 -10.23
N ALA A 127 28.34 16.65 -10.21
CA ALA A 127 28.18 17.57 -9.08
C ALA A 127 27.35 16.90 -7.96
N GLU A 128 27.71 17.16 -6.72
CA GLU A 128 26.91 16.75 -5.58
C GLU A 128 25.55 17.48 -5.57
N ARG A 129 24.49 16.72 -5.32
CA ARG A 129 23.14 17.23 -5.17
C ARG A 129 22.62 16.94 -3.78
N THR A 130 21.90 17.91 -3.22
CA THR A 130 21.21 17.77 -1.92
C THR A 130 19.72 18.08 -2.08
N LEU A 131 18.90 17.46 -1.24
CA LEU A 131 17.47 17.78 -1.13
C LEU A 131 17.22 19.08 -0.37
N TYR A 132 18.16 19.53 0.45
CA TYR A 132 18.01 20.75 1.23
C TYR A 132 17.67 21.96 0.33
N GLY A 133 16.62 22.67 0.68
CA GLY A 133 16.12 23.83 -0.05
C GLY A 133 15.47 23.52 -1.40
N ARG A 134 15.28 22.24 -1.78
CA ARG A 134 14.62 21.88 -3.03
C ARG A 134 13.12 21.92 -2.92
N THR A 135 12.48 22.36 -3.99
CA THR A 135 11.02 22.26 -4.15
C THR A 135 10.67 20.91 -4.70
N VAL A 136 9.77 20.19 -4.01
CA VAL A 136 9.25 18.88 -4.42
C VAL A 136 7.76 19.02 -4.72
N LEU A 137 7.38 18.68 -5.95
CA LEU A 137 5.99 18.62 -6.37
C LEU A 137 5.46 17.21 -6.15
N ILE A 138 4.38 17.08 -5.38
CA ILE A 138 3.77 15.81 -5.01
C ILE A 138 2.36 15.75 -5.62
N LEU A 139 2.19 14.90 -6.63
CA LEU A 139 0.92 14.67 -7.29
C LEU A 139 0.08 13.66 -6.49
N GLY A 140 -0.94 14.16 -5.82
CA GLY A 140 -1.78 13.43 -4.87
C GLY A 140 -1.35 13.63 -3.43
N THR A 141 -2.24 14.21 -2.63
CA THR A 141 -2.01 14.56 -1.20
C THR A 141 -2.71 13.59 -0.24
N GLY A 142 -3.02 12.38 -0.71
CA GLY A 142 -3.59 11.30 0.10
C GLY A 142 -2.55 10.65 1.02
N ASP A 143 -2.81 9.42 1.46
CA ASP A 143 -1.93 8.68 2.38
C ASP A 143 -0.47 8.65 1.92
N LEU A 144 -0.20 8.21 0.69
CA LEU A 144 1.17 8.10 0.18
C LEU A 144 1.86 9.46 0.09
N GLY A 145 1.20 10.46 -0.55
CA GLY A 145 1.78 11.79 -0.74
C GLY A 145 2.05 12.51 0.57
N SER A 146 1.14 12.40 1.54
CA SER A 146 1.32 12.97 2.87
C SER A 146 2.46 12.31 3.63
N ASN A 147 2.62 11.00 3.51
CA ASN A 147 3.74 10.28 4.12
C ASN A 147 5.09 10.63 3.47
N VAL A 148 5.13 10.86 2.16
CA VAL A 148 6.32 11.36 1.45
C VAL A 148 6.65 12.78 1.91
N ALA A 149 5.67 13.71 1.91
CA ALA A 149 5.85 15.09 2.35
C ALA A 149 6.39 15.16 3.79
N LYS A 150 5.81 14.35 4.69
CA LYS A 150 6.25 14.27 6.09
C LYS A 150 7.73 13.94 6.22
N ARG A 151 8.24 12.98 5.44
CA ARG A 151 9.64 12.56 5.49
C ARG A 151 10.56 13.55 4.82
N LEU A 152 10.15 14.15 3.70
CA LEU A 152 10.91 15.16 2.98
C LEU A 152 11.16 16.40 3.82
N ARG A 153 10.26 16.77 4.73
CA ARG A 153 10.49 17.86 5.69
C ARG A 153 11.78 17.72 6.49
N GLY A 154 12.15 16.50 6.86
CA GLY A 154 13.42 16.23 7.54
C GLY A 154 14.67 16.58 6.72
N PHE A 155 14.51 16.71 5.40
CA PHE A 155 15.58 17.14 4.49
C PHE A 155 15.55 18.64 4.17
N GLY A 156 14.65 19.41 4.79
CA GLY A 156 14.54 20.85 4.55
C GLY A 156 14.00 21.20 3.16
N THR A 157 13.13 20.38 2.60
CA THR A 157 12.47 20.64 1.30
C THR A 157 11.27 21.56 1.46
N VAL A 158 10.91 22.24 0.36
CA VAL A 158 9.62 22.92 0.18
C VAL A 158 8.69 21.94 -0.56
N ASN A 159 7.58 21.55 0.07
CA ASN A 159 6.68 20.53 -0.48
C ASN A 159 5.42 21.19 -1.03
N ILE A 160 5.18 21.04 -2.35
CA ILE A 160 3.97 21.51 -3.02
C ILE A 160 3.12 20.30 -3.38
N GLY A 161 1.91 20.24 -2.82
CA GLY A 161 0.93 19.19 -3.12
C GLY A 161 -0.01 19.61 -4.26
N VAL A 162 -0.39 18.66 -5.10
CA VAL A 162 -1.42 18.86 -6.14
C VAL A 162 -2.54 17.86 -5.94
N ARG A 163 -3.81 18.32 -5.95
CA ARG A 163 -5.00 17.46 -5.85
C ARG A 163 -6.16 18.03 -6.66
N ARG A 164 -7.15 17.19 -6.97
CA ARG A 164 -8.30 17.57 -7.78
C ARG A 164 -9.22 18.61 -7.13
N ALA A 165 -9.37 18.56 -5.82
CA ALA A 165 -10.22 19.50 -5.08
C ALA A 165 -9.34 20.49 -4.34
N ALA A 166 -9.59 21.78 -4.53
CA ALA A 166 -8.99 22.83 -3.68
C ALA A 166 -9.42 22.63 -2.22
N GLY A 167 -8.58 23.03 -1.28
CA GLY A 167 -8.89 22.90 0.13
C GLY A 167 -7.76 23.44 1.00
N GLU A 168 -7.92 23.27 2.30
CA GLU A 168 -6.97 23.74 3.30
C GLU A 168 -5.57 23.20 3.10
N THR A 169 -4.57 23.94 3.58
CA THR A 169 -3.18 23.49 3.67
C THR A 169 -3.12 22.23 4.53
N LEU A 170 -2.53 21.19 3.99
CA LEU A 170 -2.38 19.93 4.69
C LEU A 170 -1.07 19.88 5.49
N PRO A 171 -1.00 19.12 6.58
CA PRO A 171 0.24 18.91 7.32
C PRO A 171 1.37 18.49 6.37
N TYR A 172 2.57 19.02 6.58
CA TYR A 172 3.80 18.73 5.82
C TYR A 172 3.86 19.28 4.40
N PHE A 173 2.84 19.98 3.91
CA PHE A 173 2.88 20.74 2.66
C PHE A 173 3.03 22.23 2.96
N ASP A 174 3.83 22.92 2.17
CA ASP A 174 4.00 24.37 2.23
C ASP A 174 2.93 25.05 1.38
N GLU A 175 2.46 24.37 0.34
CA GLU A 175 1.38 24.80 -0.54
C GLU A 175 0.60 23.59 -1.06
N VAL A 176 -0.71 23.75 -1.30
CA VAL A 176 -1.57 22.75 -1.97
C VAL A 176 -2.35 23.44 -3.09
N ARG A 177 -2.28 22.87 -4.28
CA ARG A 177 -2.95 23.34 -5.51
C ARG A 177 -3.92 22.32 -6.06
#